data_62c1ff4020f792c5e180ab30b288136f
#
_entry.id   62c1ff4020f792c5e180ab30b288136f
#
_cell.length_a   1.000
_cell.length_b   1.000
_cell.length_c   1.000
_cell.angle_alpha   90.00
_cell.angle_beta   90.00
_cell.angle_gamma   90.00
#
_symmetry.space_group_name_H-M   'P 1'
#
loop_
_entity.id
_entity.type
_entity.pdbx_description
1 polymer ?
#
loop_
_entity_poly.entity_id
_entity_poly.type
_entity_poly.pdbx_seq_one_letter_code
_entity_poly.pdbx_strand_id
1 'polypeptide(L)'
;MKTEQLALFLISPDSTVVEAMQRIDRNARGILFVTNEQQKLLGVVTDGDIRRWLIRTGELKAPVSGLMNTEPKRISRKEHANAHAFMVQHSITALPVVTT
;
A
#
# COMPACT_ATOMS: atom_id res chain seq x y z
N MET A 1 -5.33 -4.72 16.68
CA MET A 1 -4.07 -4.05 16.30
C MET A 1 -4.04 -2.66 16.92
N LYS A 2 -2.92 -2.29 17.50
CA LYS A 2 -2.77 -0.98 18.09
C LYS A 2 -2.58 0.08 17.00
N THR A 3 -2.86 1.34 17.33
CA THR A 3 -2.71 2.44 16.38
C THR A 3 -1.32 2.50 15.77
N GLU A 4 -0.30 2.24 16.59
CA GLU A 4 1.09 2.26 16.13
C GLU A 4 1.37 1.19 15.08
N GLN A 5 0.78 0.01 15.25
CA GLN A 5 0.92 -1.07 14.28
C GLN A 5 0.17 -0.74 12.99
N LEU A 6 -1.00 -0.13 13.11
CA LEU A 6 -1.78 0.29 11.95
C LEU A 6 -0.98 1.26 11.08
N ALA A 7 -0.26 2.19 11.70
CA ALA A 7 0.54 3.17 10.98
C ALA A 7 1.63 2.53 10.12
N LEU A 8 2.08 1.32 10.46
CA LEU A 8 3.09 0.62 9.67
C LEU A 8 2.54 0.05 8.36
N PHE A 9 1.22 0.01 8.22
CA PHE A 9 0.56 -0.52 7.03
C PHE A 9 -0.06 0.55 6.15
N LEU A 10 -0.06 1.80 6.61
CA LEU A 10 -0.68 2.91 5.88
C LEU A 10 0.37 3.90 5.43
N ILE A 11 0.15 4.48 4.26
CA ILE A 11 1.05 5.48 3.73
C ILE A 11 0.26 6.48 2.88
N SER A 12 0.71 7.74 2.88
CA SER A 12 0.12 8.78 2.06
C SER A 12 0.55 8.63 0.61
N PRO A 13 -0.28 9.02 -0.36
CA PRO A 13 0.11 8.97 -1.77
C PRO A 13 1.31 9.87 -2.09
N ASP A 14 1.55 10.89 -1.26
CA ASP A 14 2.67 11.80 -1.45
C ASP A 14 3.96 11.32 -0.80
N SER A 15 3.91 10.25 -0.01
CA SER A 15 5.09 9.68 0.61
C SER A 15 6.03 9.11 -0.45
N THR A 16 7.33 9.12 -0.14
CA THR A 16 8.33 8.69 -1.10
C THR A 16 8.50 7.17 -1.10
N VAL A 17 9.13 6.68 -2.16
CA VAL A 17 9.48 5.26 -2.27
C VAL A 17 10.35 4.83 -1.08
N VAL A 18 11.29 5.69 -0.65
CA VAL A 18 12.14 5.39 0.51
C VAL A 18 11.29 5.18 1.77
N GLU A 19 10.32 6.05 2.00
CA GLU A 19 9.44 5.91 3.15
C GLU A 19 8.63 4.62 3.08
N ALA A 20 8.18 4.25 1.88
CA ALA A 20 7.46 3.00 1.68
C ALA A 20 8.34 1.80 2.03
N MET A 21 9.59 1.82 1.57
CA MET A 21 10.55 0.75 1.86
C MET A 21 10.78 0.60 3.37
N GLN A 22 10.91 1.74 4.06
CA GLN A 22 11.12 1.74 5.50
C GLN A 22 9.94 1.14 6.24
N ARG A 23 8.72 1.45 5.80
CA ARG A 23 7.52 0.91 6.43
C ARG A 23 7.34 -0.57 6.16
N ILE A 24 7.62 -1.02 4.94
CA ILE A 24 7.55 -2.43 4.59
C ILE A 24 8.57 -3.22 5.41
N ASP A 25 9.77 -2.65 5.59
CA ASP A 25 10.79 -3.29 6.41
C ASP A 25 10.31 -3.48 7.85
N ARG A 26 9.61 -2.49 8.39
CA ARG A 26 9.10 -2.54 9.76
C ARG A 26 7.90 -3.46 9.93
N ASN A 27 6.98 -3.46 8.95
CA ASN A 27 5.77 -4.27 9.08
C ASN A 27 5.99 -5.73 8.71
N ALA A 28 7.07 -6.03 7.98
CA ALA A 28 7.47 -7.39 7.60
C ALA A 28 6.38 -8.17 6.83
N ARG A 29 5.44 -7.46 6.21
CA ARG A 29 4.35 -8.08 5.46
C ARG A 29 4.44 -7.84 3.95
N GLY A 30 5.35 -6.96 3.54
CA GLY A 30 5.60 -6.70 2.13
C GLY A 30 4.48 -5.94 1.42
N ILE A 31 3.59 -5.29 2.16
CA ILE A 31 2.45 -4.59 1.56
C ILE A 31 2.12 -3.34 2.36
N LEU A 32 1.72 -2.28 1.63
CA LEU A 32 1.23 -1.04 2.22
C LEU A 32 -0.07 -0.64 1.54
N PHE A 33 -0.96 -0.01 2.31
CA PHE A 33 -2.20 0.54 1.80
C PHE A 33 -2.04 2.04 1.68
N VAL A 34 -2.22 2.56 0.47
CA VAL A 34 -2.11 3.99 0.22
C VAL A 34 -3.50 4.60 0.45
N THR A 35 -3.60 5.47 1.44
CA THR A 35 -4.88 6.05 1.83
C THR A 35 -4.80 7.58 1.82
N ASN A 36 -5.95 8.24 1.60
CA ASN A 36 -6.03 9.68 1.71
C ASN A 36 -6.37 10.09 3.15
N GLU A 37 -6.59 11.39 3.36
CA GLU A 37 -6.87 11.94 4.69
C GLU A 37 -8.17 11.42 5.29
N GLN A 38 -9.10 10.96 4.46
CA GLN A 38 -10.36 10.38 4.92
C GLN A 38 -10.27 8.86 5.09
N GLN A 39 -9.06 8.32 5.07
CA GLN A 39 -8.81 6.88 5.19
C GLN A 39 -9.45 6.06 4.05
N LYS A 40 -9.64 6.69 2.91
CA LYS A 40 -10.12 5.99 1.72
C LYS A 40 -8.93 5.35 1.02
N LEU A 41 -9.06 4.07 0.67
CA LEU A 41 -7.99 3.35 -0.02
C LEU A 41 -7.85 3.85 -1.46
N LEU A 42 -6.67 4.30 -1.81
CA LEU A 42 -6.35 4.78 -3.14
C LEU A 42 -5.61 3.74 -3.97
N GLY A 43 -4.85 2.89 -3.31
CA GLY A 43 -4.08 1.86 -3.99
C GLY A 43 -3.29 1.04 -3.00
N VAL A 44 -2.51 0.11 -3.53
CA VAL A 44 -1.69 -0.81 -2.75
C VAL A 44 -0.28 -0.81 -3.31
N VAL A 45 0.71 -0.85 -2.43
CA VAL A 45 2.11 -0.93 -2.83
C VAL A 45 2.71 -2.18 -2.18
N THR A 46 3.29 -3.03 -3.01
CA THR A 46 3.96 -4.23 -2.52
C THR A 46 5.48 -4.09 -2.67
N ASP A 47 6.20 -4.96 -1.98
CA ASP A 47 7.65 -5.04 -2.11
C ASP A 47 8.07 -5.26 -3.57
N GLY A 48 7.32 -6.09 -4.29
CA GLY A 48 7.57 -6.32 -5.70
C GLY A 48 7.37 -5.08 -6.57
N ASP A 49 6.34 -4.27 -6.25
CA ASP A 49 6.09 -3.02 -6.97
C ASP A 49 7.26 -2.07 -6.82
N ILE A 50 7.80 -1.96 -5.61
CA ILE A 50 8.94 -1.09 -5.33
C ILE A 50 10.17 -1.59 -6.07
N ARG A 51 10.41 -2.89 -6.04
CA ARG A 51 11.57 -3.48 -6.72
C ARG A 51 11.53 -3.19 -8.21
N ARG A 52 10.37 -3.41 -8.86
CA ARG A 52 10.21 -3.15 -10.29
C ARG A 52 10.38 -1.69 -10.62
N TRP A 53 9.88 -0.80 -9.77
CA TRP A 53 10.04 0.64 -9.94
C TRP A 53 11.52 1.03 -9.91
N LEU A 54 12.27 0.52 -8.93
CA LEU A 54 13.69 0.83 -8.77
C LEU A 54 14.53 0.28 -9.93
N ILE A 55 14.21 -0.91 -10.41
CA ILE A 55 14.90 -1.50 -11.56
C ILE A 55 14.70 -0.63 -12.79
N ARG A 56 13.49 -0.09 -12.96
CA ARG A 56 13.14 0.69 -14.13
C ARG A 56 13.61 2.14 -14.06
N THR A 57 13.52 2.77 -12.90
CA THR A 57 13.78 4.20 -12.76
C THR A 57 14.92 4.57 -11.84
N GLY A 58 15.17 3.77 -10.81
CA GLY A 58 16.15 4.09 -9.78
C GLY A 58 15.77 5.25 -8.88
N GLU A 59 14.53 5.74 -8.97
CA GLU A 59 14.11 6.94 -8.24
C GLU A 59 13.54 6.62 -6.87
N LEU A 60 14.31 6.92 -5.82
CA LEU A 60 13.92 6.68 -4.45
C LEU A 60 13.01 7.78 -3.87
N LYS A 61 13.06 8.96 -4.44
CA LYS A 61 12.31 10.11 -3.92
C LYS A 61 10.98 10.37 -4.63
N ALA A 62 10.61 9.48 -5.55
CA ALA A 62 9.34 9.60 -6.24
C ALA A 62 8.18 9.32 -5.28
N PRO A 63 7.01 9.94 -5.47
CA PRO A 63 5.84 9.65 -4.64
C PRO A 63 5.28 8.28 -4.96
N VAL A 64 4.77 7.58 -3.95
CA VAL A 64 4.24 6.23 -4.15
C VAL A 64 3.02 6.21 -5.06
N SER A 65 2.33 7.33 -5.21
CA SER A 65 1.21 7.42 -6.14
C SER A 65 1.60 7.08 -7.58
N GLY A 66 2.88 7.23 -7.92
CA GLY A 66 3.37 6.93 -9.27
C GLY A 66 3.56 5.44 -9.54
N LEU A 67 3.58 4.62 -8.49
CA LEU A 67 3.81 3.18 -8.65
C LEU A 67 2.77 2.30 -7.94
N MET A 68 1.86 2.88 -7.18
CA MET A 68 0.86 2.11 -6.48
C MET A 68 -0.07 1.40 -7.46
N ASN A 69 -0.56 0.24 -7.05
CA ASN A 69 -1.49 -0.53 -7.85
C ASN A 69 -2.92 -0.15 -7.47
N THR A 70 -3.65 0.43 -8.42
CA THR A 70 -5.03 0.85 -8.21
C THR A 70 -6.03 -0.10 -8.84
N GLU A 71 -5.55 -1.13 -9.54
CA GLU A 71 -6.41 -2.06 -10.28
C GLU A 71 -6.43 -3.43 -9.60
N PRO A 72 -7.60 -3.96 -9.26
CA PRO A 72 -7.70 -5.26 -8.57
C PRO A 72 -7.16 -6.42 -9.39
N LYS A 73 -7.17 -6.29 -10.71
CA LYS A 73 -6.67 -7.35 -11.60
C LYS A 73 -5.18 -7.60 -11.46
N ARG A 74 -4.44 -6.63 -10.92
CA ARG A 74 -3.00 -6.72 -10.74
C ARG A 74 -2.59 -7.14 -9.34
N ILE A 75 -3.57 -7.22 -8.45
CA ILE A 75 -3.31 -7.62 -7.06
C ILE A 75 -3.49 -9.14 -7.00
N SER A 76 -2.50 -9.83 -6.46
CA SER A 76 -2.60 -11.28 -6.32
C SER A 76 -3.77 -11.62 -5.40
N ARG A 77 -4.30 -12.85 -5.52
CA ARG A 77 -5.42 -13.29 -4.69
C ARG A 77 -5.08 -13.16 -3.20
N LYS A 78 -3.86 -13.51 -2.82
CA LYS A 78 -3.41 -13.42 -1.43
C LYS A 78 -3.38 -11.97 -0.96
N GLU A 79 -2.81 -11.09 -1.76
CA GLU A 79 -2.72 -9.67 -1.42
C GLU A 79 -4.11 -9.04 -1.33
N HIS A 80 -5.00 -9.40 -2.26
CA HIS A 80 -6.36 -8.89 -2.26
C HIS A 80 -7.11 -9.30 -1.01
N ALA A 81 -7.00 -10.56 -0.62
CA ALA A 81 -7.65 -11.07 0.58
C ALA A 81 -7.11 -10.38 1.83
N ASN A 82 -5.78 -10.20 1.91
CA ASN A 82 -5.16 -9.53 3.05
C ASN A 82 -5.60 -8.07 3.13
N ALA A 83 -5.66 -7.38 1.99
CA ALA A 83 -6.08 -5.99 1.94
C ALA A 83 -7.53 -5.84 2.40
N HIS A 84 -8.41 -6.70 1.90
CA HIS A 84 -9.83 -6.66 2.28
C HIS A 84 -10.02 -6.91 3.77
N ALA A 85 -9.38 -7.95 4.29
CA ALA A 85 -9.48 -8.28 5.71
C ALA A 85 -8.97 -7.14 6.58
N PHE A 86 -7.85 -6.54 6.19
CA PHE A 86 -7.26 -5.42 6.92
C PHE A 86 -8.21 -4.21 6.94
N MET A 87 -8.80 -3.88 5.80
CA MET A 87 -9.72 -2.75 5.70
C MET A 87 -10.97 -2.95 6.54
N VAL A 88 -11.54 -4.14 6.51
CA VAL A 88 -12.72 -4.48 7.32
C VAL A 88 -12.38 -4.34 8.80
N GLN A 89 -11.24 -4.89 9.21
CA GLN A 89 -10.81 -4.87 10.60
C GLN A 89 -10.59 -3.45 11.13
N HIS A 90 -10.14 -2.53 10.27
CA HIS A 90 -9.78 -1.18 10.69
C HIS A 90 -10.70 -0.10 10.13
N SER A 91 -11.82 -0.50 9.55
CA SER A 91 -12.85 0.43 9.04
C SER A 91 -12.30 1.40 8.00
N ILE A 92 -11.37 0.95 7.19
CA ILE A 92 -10.84 1.76 6.09
C ILE A 92 -11.81 1.68 4.91
N THR A 93 -12.22 2.84 4.39
CA THR A 93 -13.10 2.88 3.24
C THR A 93 -12.34 2.53 1.98
N ALA A 94 -12.77 1.46 1.31
CA ALA A 94 -12.09 0.97 0.11
C ALA A 94 -12.67 1.56 -1.16
N LEU A 95 -11.82 1.67 -2.18
CA LEU A 95 -12.31 1.90 -3.54
C LEU A 95 -13.06 0.65 -4.00
N PRO A 96 -14.06 0.80 -4.91
CA PRO A 96 -14.85 -0.35 -5.37
C PRO A 96 -14.01 -1.49 -5.91
N VAL A 97 -12.86 -1.17 -6.48
CA VAL A 97 -11.96 -2.15 -7.07
C VAL A 97 -11.45 -3.19 -6.07
N VAL A 98 -11.48 -2.89 -4.79
CA VAL A 98 -10.92 -3.77 -3.76
C VAL A 98 -11.99 -4.63 -3.11
N THR A 99 -13.25 -4.33 -3.33
CA THR A 99 -14.36 -5.02 -2.66
C THR A 99 -14.95 -6.19 -3.45
N THR A 100 -14.50 -6.41 -4.65
CA THR A 100 -15.02 -7.48 -5.51
C THR A 100 -14.34 -8.84 -5.25
#